data_627d79c44b5bd65fbc2abef9a61749a4
#
_entry.id   627d79c44b5bd65fbc2abef9a61749a4
#
_cell.length_a   1.000
_cell.length_b   1.000
_cell.length_c   1.000
_cell.angle_alpha   90.00
_cell.angle_beta   90.00
_cell.angle_gamma   90.00
#
_symmetry.space_group_name_H-M   'P 1'
#
loop_
_entity.id
_entity.type
_entity.pdbx_description
1 polymer ?
#
loop_
_entity_poly.entity_id
_entity_poly.type
_entity_poly.pdbx_seq_one_letter_code
_entity_poly.pdbx_strand_id
1 'polypeptide(L)'
;MKPQTKDLLRTIGWWVILMLLLALLIGMWQRNKRKEIEITKGDWAKLMLVLESVDRDYVDAIDQKAVTEQILPDILAKLDPHSLYLPPVEMEAAEQDLQGGFDGIGIQFNVPNDTAVVTHVIAGGPSEKAGLLSGDRIIQVDDRVIAGTQTPQDTMVRLMKGKRGTKVMIYVKREGVPDLIQFPITRGVIPVNSVDVAFMLNDTTGYIKLSKFAKSTYLEFLKAALGLRDQGMRRLVFDLRDNTGGYLDQALMLSNEFLEKGDLIVYMEGRNRPRSDVFADGKGSCRDIALDVLINEGSASSSEIFAGAMQDNDRATLYGLRSFGKGLVQEPLFFSDGSGIRLTVARYHTPSGRCIQKPYGEDYGYDIYERYLHGEMMSVDSIKVNDTLKFETRSGRTVYGGGGIIPDVFVPLDTTRYTEFLGKCNRQSLQVKYANQVADRHRAALREIRDLPTLNRFLDGIDLKGGFLAYAASQGVVPAPGEWAVSGDMILVQVRALVGRNTPMNDDAFYPIYLTIDNVIDAVMKKE
;
A
#
# COMPACT_ATOMS: atom_id res chain seq x y z
N MET A 1 -70.67 -31.49 68.11
CA MET A 1 -70.17 -31.98 66.83
C MET A 1 -69.80 -33.43 66.93
N LYS A 2 -70.38 -34.28 66.10
CA LYS A 2 -70.14 -35.74 66.10
C LYS A 2 -68.65 -35.99 65.77
N PRO A 3 -67.97 -36.99 66.34
CA PRO A 3 -66.53 -37.26 66.15
C PRO A 3 -66.11 -37.41 64.70
N GLN A 4 -66.97 -37.91 63.82
CA GLN A 4 -66.75 -38.09 62.39
C GLN A 4 -66.50 -36.79 61.62
N THR A 5 -67.03 -35.63 62.05
CA THR A 5 -66.87 -34.33 61.41
C THR A 5 -65.50 -33.68 61.71
N LYS A 6 -64.87 -34.02 62.84
CA LYS A 6 -63.53 -33.53 63.18
C LYS A 6 -62.43 -34.24 62.37
N ASP A 7 -62.59 -35.53 62.13
CA ASP A 7 -61.62 -36.29 61.33
C ASP A 7 -61.69 -35.92 59.85
N LEU A 8 -62.88 -35.65 59.33
CA LEU A 8 -63.07 -35.17 57.97
C LEU A 8 -62.43 -33.79 57.73
N LEU A 9 -62.61 -32.87 58.68
CA LEU A 9 -61.95 -31.54 58.63
C LEU A 9 -60.43 -31.65 58.77
N ARG A 10 -59.91 -32.57 59.52
CA ARG A 10 -58.50 -32.81 59.65
C ARG A 10 -57.91 -33.41 58.38
N THR A 11 -58.58 -34.35 57.77
CA THR A 11 -58.18 -34.95 56.47
C THR A 11 -58.22 -33.91 55.33
N ILE A 12 -59.24 -33.08 55.28
CA ILE A 12 -59.31 -31.94 54.27
C ILE A 12 -58.17 -30.97 54.53
N GLY A 13 -57.86 -30.61 55.76
CA GLY A 13 -56.75 -29.77 56.15
C GLY A 13 -55.39 -30.29 55.62
N TRP A 14 -55.15 -31.60 55.80
CA TRP A 14 -53.91 -32.23 55.28
C TRP A 14 -53.85 -32.21 53.74
N TRP A 15 -54.94 -32.42 53.01
CA TRP A 15 -55.00 -32.34 51.56
C TRP A 15 -54.75 -30.93 51.07
N VAL A 16 -55.24 -29.89 51.73
CA VAL A 16 -54.99 -28.49 51.39
C VAL A 16 -53.50 -28.16 51.62
N ILE A 17 -52.90 -28.61 52.72
CA ILE A 17 -51.46 -28.41 52.97
C ILE A 17 -50.62 -29.13 51.91
N LEU A 18 -50.98 -30.36 51.53
CA LEU A 18 -50.28 -31.14 50.51
C LEU A 18 -50.36 -30.46 49.14
N MET A 19 -51.54 -29.93 48.79
CA MET A 19 -51.76 -29.18 47.52
C MET A 19 -50.94 -27.87 47.49
N LEU A 20 -50.85 -27.16 48.62
CA LEU A 20 -50.02 -25.96 48.76
C LEU A 20 -48.53 -26.26 48.65
N LEU A 21 -48.04 -27.36 49.26
CA LEU A 21 -46.67 -27.83 49.15
C LEU A 21 -46.37 -28.27 47.72
N LEU A 22 -47.29 -28.96 47.05
CA LEU A 22 -47.12 -29.36 45.66
C LEU A 22 -47.06 -28.15 44.73
N ALA A 23 -47.93 -27.14 44.94
CA ALA A 23 -47.92 -25.88 44.18
C ALA A 23 -46.61 -25.10 44.41
N LEU A 24 -46.07 -25.08 45.62
CA LEU A 24 -44.75 -24.49 45.94
C LEU A 24 -43.60 -25.23 45.26
N LEU A 25 -43.62 -26.56 45.26
CA LEU A 25 -42.61 -27.39 44.58
C LEU A 25 -42.66 -27.22 43.09
N ILE A 26 -43.87 -27.15 42.48
CA ILE A 26 -44.04 -26.87 41.07
C ILE A 26 -43.55 -25.45 40.74
N GLY A 27 -43.84 -24.46 41.59
CA GLY A 27 -43.36 -23.08 41.44
C GLY A 27 -41.81 -22.99 41.57
N MET A 28 -41.23 -23.71 42.49
CA MET A 28 -39.75 -23.81 42.63
C MET A 28 -39.13 -24.57 41.45
N TRP A 29 -39.75 -25.64 40.95
CA TRP A 29 -39.30 -26.37 39.77
C TRP A 29 -39.39 -25.55 38.49
N GLN A 30 -40.46 -24.77 38.31
CA GLN A 30 -40.60 -23.81 37.19
C GLN A 30 -39.58 -22.65 37.27
N ARG A 31 -39.27 -22.18 38.51
CA ARG A 31 -38.22 -21.16 38.73
C ARG A 31 -36.82 -21.68 38.45
N ASN A 32 -36.59 -22.99 38.62
CA ASN A 32 -35.29 -23.63 38.43
C ASN A 32 -35.08 -24.17 37.01
N LYS A 33 -36.10 -24.12 36.12
CA LYS A 33 -35.88 -24.30 34.69
C LYS A 33 -35.01 -23.15 34.24
N ARG A 34 -33.75 -23.45 33.89
CA ARG A 34 -32.93 -22.50 33.11
C ARG A 34 -33.78 -22.03 31.96
N LYS A 35 -33.99 -20.71 31.82
CA LYS A 35 -34.60 -20.14 30.65
C LYS A 35 -33.63 -20.40 29.51
N GLU A 36 -33.77 -21.51 28.82
CA GLU A 36 -33.10 -21.77 27.56
C GLU A 36 -33.75 -20.85 26.52
N ILE A 37 -32.98 -19.90 26.04
CA ILE A 37 -33.41 -19.01 24.94
C ILE A 37 -33.24 -19.83 23.67
N GLU A 38 -34.34 -20.18 23.03
CA GLU A 38 -34.35 -20.91 21.77
C GLU A 38 -33.85 -19.98 20.64
N ILE A 39 -32.73 -20.35 20.00
CA ILE A 39 -32.14 -19.60 18.90
C ILE A 39 -32.88 -19.99 17.62
N THR A 40 -33.90 -19.23 17.24
CA THR A 40 -34.82 -19.59 16.14
C THR A 40 -34.44 -19.08 14.74
N LYS A 41 -33.37 -18.27 14.61
CA LYS A 41 -33.04 -17.55 13.33
C LYS A 41 -31.57 -17.67 12.89
N GLY A 42 -30.96 -18.84 13.04
CA GLY A 42 -29.58 -19.11 12.62
C GLY A 42 -28.52 -18.60 13.62
N ASP A 43 -27.26 -18.94 13.38
CA ASP A 43 -26.15 -18.73 14.33
C ASP A 43 -25.90 -17.26 14.68
N TRP A 44 -26.14 -16.34 13.76
CA TRP A 44 -26.01 -14.89 13.99
C TRP A 44 -27.03 -14.34 14.99
N ALA A 45 -28.19 -14.99 15.15
CA ALA A 45 -29.19 -14.59 16.14
C ALA A 45 -28.65 -14.68 17.57
N LYS A 46 -27.74 -15.60 17.84
CA LYS A 46 -27.07 -15.72 19.15
C LYS A 46 -26.23 -14.47 19.47
N LEU A 47 -25.49 -13.95 18.49
CA LEU A 47 -24.72 -12.72 18.66
C LEU A 47 -25.64 -11.52 18.94
N MET A 48 -26.72 -11.38 18.17
CA MET A 48 -27.70 -10.31 18.38
C MET A 48 -28.34 -10.38 19.76
N LEU A 49 -28.72 -11.58 20.23
CA LEU A 49 -29.28 -11.78 21.57
C LEU A 49 -28.28 -11.41 22.69
N VAL A 50 -27.00 -11.69 22.49
CA VAL A 50 -25.95 -11.28 23.44
C VAL A 50 -25.87 -9.76 23.53
N LEU A 51 -25.81 -9.08 22.38
CA LEU A 51 -25.75 -7.61 22.33
C LEU A 51 -26.98 -6.96 22.94
N GLU A 52 -28.18 -7.47 22.62
CA GLU A 52 -29.44 -7.00 23.23
C GLU A 52 -29.47 -7.24 24.75
N SER A 53 -28.96 -8.38 25.24
CA SER A 53 -28.93 -8.69 26.67
C SER A 53 -27.91 -7.81 27.40
N VAL A 54 -26.77 -7.52 26.78
CA VAL A 54 -25.78 -6.60 27.33
C VAL A 54 -26.34 -5.19 27.45
N ASP A 55 -27.01 -4.72 26.40
CA ASP A 55 -27.60 -3.38 26.39
C ASP A 55 -28.72 -3.22 27.45
N ARG A 56 -29.52 -4.28 27.66
CA ARG A 56 -30.68 -4.24 28.56
C ARG A 56 -30.31 -4.52 30.02
N ASP A 57 -29.45 -5.50 30.27
CA ASP A 57 -29.30 -6.13 31.59
C ASP A 57 -27.91 -5.96 32.22
N TYR A 58 -26.92 -5.35 31.51
CA TYR A 58 -25.58 -5.16 32.07
C TYR A 58 -25.63 -4.15 33.23
N VAL A 59 -24.80 -4.40 34.25
CA VAL A 59 -24.85 -3.65 35.52
C VAL A 59 -24.48 -2.17 35.40
N ASP A 60 -23.57 -1.84 34.46
CA ASP A 60 -23.11 -0.48 34.22
C ASP A 60 -23.58 0.04 32.86
N ALA A 61 -23.65 1.37 32.69
CA ALA A 61 -23.90 1.97 31.39
C ALA A 61 -22.73 1.69 30.42
N ILE A 62 -23.07 1.20 29.23
CA ILE A 62 -22.07 0.89 28.19
C ILE A 62 -22.10 1.96 27.09
N ASP A 63 -20.91 2.26 26.57
CA ASP A 63 -20.78 2.99 25.32
C ASP A 63 -20.89 2.00 24.15
N GLN A 64 -22.12 1.84 23.61
CA GLN A 64 -22.39 0.92 22.50
C GLN A 64 -21.49 1.19 21.30
N LYS A 65 -21.16 2.47 21.03
CA LYS A 65 -20.30 2.84 19.92
C LYS A 65 -18.88 2.33 20.13
N ALA A 66 -18.30 2.57 21.32
CA ALA A 66 -16.95 2.11 21.64
C ALA A 66 -16.84 0.59 21.59
N VAL A 67 -17.86 -0.14 22.08
CA VAL A 67 -17.91 -1.62 22.02
C VAL A 67 -18.00 -2.10 20.56
N THR A 68 -18.85 -1.49 19.76
CA THR A 68 -19.02 -1.85 18.33
C THR A 68 -17.72 -1.64 17.56
N GLU A 69 -17.05 -0.50 17.75
CA GLU A 69 -15.75 -0.18 17.12
C GLU A 69 -14.66 -1.22 17.45
N GLN A 70 -14.72 -1.85 18.62
CA GLN A 70 -13.78 -2.88 19.03
C GLN A 70 -14.11 -4.27 18.48
N ILE A 71 -15.40 -4.61 18.34
CA ILE A 71 -15.84 -5.95 17.95
C ILE A 71 -15.79 -6.12 16.41
N LEU A 72 -16.10 -5.09 15.62
CA LEU A 72 -16.15 -5.20 14.16
C LEU A 72 -14.84 -5.66 13.53
N PRO A 73 -13.65 -5.14 13.91
CA PRO A 73 -12.37 -5.66 13.45
C PRO A 73 -12.17 -7.15 13.75
N ASP A 74 -12.54 -7.61 14.97
CA ASP A 74 -12.39 -9.00 15.39
C ASP A 74 -13.27 -9.96 14.59
N ILE A 75 -14.50 -9.54 14.25
CA ILE A 75 -15.40 -10.33 13.39
C ILE A 75 -14.80 -10.49 11.99
N LEU A 76 -14.32 -9.40 11.39
CA LEU A 76 -13.77 -9.42 10.03
C LEU A 76 -12.45 -10.18 9.95
N ALA A 77 -11.60 -10.08 10.96
CA ALA A 77 -10.35 -10.84 11.07
C ALA A 77 -10.56 -12.37 11.09
N LYS A 78 -11.77 -12.86 11.43
CA LYS A 78 -12.10 -14.30 11.34
C LYS A 78 -12.41 -14.76 9.92
N LEU A 79 -12.62 -13.84 8.97
CA LEU A 79 -12.92 -14.18 7.58
C LEU A 79 -11.64 -14.33 6.76
N ASP A 80 -10.84 -13.29 6.73
CA ASP A 80 -9.56 -13.23 6.02
C ASP A 80 -8.74 -12.00 6.49
N PRO A 81 -7.41 -11.94 6.20
CA PRO A 81 -6.56 -10.83 6.62
C PRO A 81 -6.81 -9.50 5.89
N HIS A 82 -7.68 -9.49 4.88
CA HIS A 82 -7.91 -8.32 4.03
C HIS A 82 -9.30 -7.70 4.21
N SER A 83 -10.26 -8.44 4.79
CA SER A 83 -11.56 -7.88 5.18
C SER A 83 -11.38 -7.03 6.42
N LEU A 84 -11.62 -5.71 6.29
CA LEU A 84 -11.28 -4.73 7.32
C LEU A 84 -12.48 -3.83 7.64
N TYR A 85 -12.62 -3.49 8.92
CA TYR A 85 -13.40 -2.33 9.35
C TYR A 85 -12.52 -1.08 9.31
N LEU A 86 -13.05 0.00 8.78
CA LEU A 86 -12.36 1.28 8.66
C LEU A 86 -13.21 2.36 9.37
N PRO A 87 -12.71 2.93 10.46
CA PRO A 87 -13.30 4.12 11.07
C PRO A 87 -13.40 5.28 10.08
N PRO A 88 -14.25 6.30 10.32
CA PRO A 88 -14.52 7.37 9.35
C PRO A 88 -13.26 8.05 8.79
N VAL A 89 -12.28 8.33 9.64
CA VAL A 89 -11.02 8.99 9.22
C VAL A 89 -10.18 8.10 8.31
N GLU A 90 -10.13 6.79 8.62
CA GLU A 90 -9.36 5.82 7.83
C GLU A 90 -10.07 5.51 6.51
N MET A 91 -11.40 5.46 6.52
CA MET A 91 -12.19 5.25 5.32
C MET A 91 -12.03 6.40 4.33
N GLU A 92 -12.11 7.64 4.81
CA GLU A 92 -11.86 8.84 4.01
C GLU A 92 -10.43 8.86 3.45
N ALA A 93 -9.42 8.53 4.27
CA ALA A 93 -8.02 8.51 3.84
C ALA A 93 -7.77 7.44 2.76
N ALA A 94 -8.34 6.23 2.94
CA ALA A 94 -8.22 5.14 1.96
C ALA A 94 -8.89 5.48 0.63
N GLU A 95 -10.02 6.18 0.66
CA GLU A 95 -10.72 6.63 -0.53
C GLU A 95 -9.95 7.74 -1.26
N GLN A 96 -9.44 8.74 -0.52
CA GLN A 96 -8.64 9.82 -1.10
C GLN A 96 -7.37 9.31 -1.80
N ASP A 97 -6.68 8.33 -1.22
CA ASP A 97 -5.46 7.75 -1.83
C ASP A 97 -5.75 7.10 -3.18
N LEU A 98 -6.88 6.41 -3.32
CA LEU A 98 -7.29 5.78 -4.57
C LEU A 98 -7.91 6.75 -5.58
N GLN A 99 -8.48 7.87 -5.15
CA GLN A 99 -9.04 8.88 -6.07
C GLN A 99 -7.98 9.65 -6.86
N GLY A 100 -6.69 9.43 -6.59
CA GLY A 100 -5.57 10.10 -7.29
C GLY A 100 -5.31 11.52 -6.77
N GLY A 101 -5.72 11.83 -5.54
CA GLY A 101 -5.44 13.10 -4.90
C GLY A 101 -6.05 13.20 -3.50
N PHE A 102 -5.49 14.05 -2.69
CA PHE A 102 -5.98 14.34 -1.34
C PHE A 102 -6.04 15.85 -1.10
N ASP A 103 -6.83 16.25 -0.13
CA ASP A 103 -6.93 17.65 0.24
C ASP A 103 -5.83 18.04 1.24
N GLY A 104 -5.03 19.06 0.91
CA GLY A 104 -3.91 19.48 1.75
C GLY A 104 -3.18 20.69 1.23
N ILE A 105 -1.93 20.86 1.67
CA ILE A 105 -1.08 21.98 1.25
C ILE A 105 -0.15 21.67 0.08
N GLY A 106 0.14 20.40 -0.23
CA GLY A 106 0.94 19.99 -1.39
C GLY A 106 2.44 20.10 -1.18
N ILE A 107 2.94 19.40 -0.17
CA ILE A 107 4.38 19.22 0.07
C ILE A 107 4.69 17.76 0.40
N GLN A 108 5.93 17.37 0.12
CA GLN A 108 6.58 16.21 0.73
C GLN A 108 7.61 16.73 1.74
N PHE A 109 7.77 16.05 2.86
CA PHE A 109 8.73 16.44 3.89
C PHE A 109 9.29 15.24 4.64
N ASN A 110 10.49 15.39 5.15
CA ASN A 110 11.13 14.47 6.09
C ASN A 110 11.27 15.17 7.45
N VAL A 111 11.50 14.39 8.52
CA VAL A 111 11.65 14.94 9.89
C VAL A 111 13.07 14.64 10.43
N PRO A 112 14.13 15.20 9.85
CA PRO A 112 15.46 15.09 10.44
C PRO A 112 15.56 15.98 11.68
N ASN A 113 16.15 15.44 12.75
CA ASN A 113 16.40 16.17 13.99
C ASN A 113 15.14 16.90 14.52
N ASP A 114 14.03 16.19 14.58
CA ASP A 114 12.75 16.67 15.12
C ASP A 114 12.22 17.96 14.44
N THR A 115 12.47 18.11 13.14
CA THR A 115 12.00 19.28 12.36
C THR A 115 11.52 18.82 10.99
N ALA A 116 10.29 19.19 10.61
CA ALA A 116 9.77 18.91 9.27
C ALA A 116 10.51 19.77 8.22
N VAL A 117 11.28 19.14 7.36
CA VAL A 117 11.99 19.78 6.25
C VAL A 117 11.29 19.46 4.95
N VAL A 118 10.83 20.47 4.23
CA VAL A 118 10.19 20.31 2.92
C VAL A 118 11.21 19.74 1.94
N THR A 119 10.99 18.53 1.45
CA THR A 119 11.84 17.89 0.43
C THR A 119 11.37 18.22 -0.98
N HIS A 120 10.05 18.34 -1.17
CA HIS A 120 9.45 18.67 -2.46
C HIS A 120 8.18 19.49 -2.28
N VAL A 121 7.97 20.46 -3.18
CA VAL A 121 6.72 21.23 -3.30
C VAL A 121 6.02 20.78 -4.57
N ILE A 122 4.79 20.27 -4.43
CA ILE A 122 4.05 19.70 -5.55
C ILE A 122 3.64 20.80 -6.53
N ALA A 123 4.03 20.63 -7.78
CA ALA A 123 3.77 21.59 -8.88
C ALA A 123 2.26 21.85 -9.06
N GLY A 124 1.89 23.10 -9.26
CA GLY A 124 0.49 23.55 -9.36
C GLY A 124 -0.26 23.54 -8.02
N GLY A 125 0.37 23.06 -6.94
CA GLY A 125 -0.22 22.92 -5.62
C GLY A 125 -0.36 24.22 -4.84
N PRO A 126 -1.09 24.20 -3.70
CA PRO A 126 -1.28 25.39 -2.85
C PRO A 126 0.02 25.96 -2.28
N SER A 127 0.95 25.10 -1.87
CA SER A 127 2.23 25.52 -1.30
C SER A 127 3.13 26.21 -2.32
N GLU A 128 3.17 25.72 -3.55
CA GLU A 128 3.91 26.39 -4.64
C GLU A 128 3.36 27.80 -4.88
N LYS A 129 2.03 27.92 -4.99
CA LYS A 129 1.35 29.21 -5.17
C LYS A 129 1.59 30.18 -4.02
N ALA A 130 1.75 29.66 -2.80
CA ALA A 130 2.09 30.47 -1.63
C ALA A 130 3.58 30.83 -1.56
N GLY A 131 4.46 30.18 -2.34
CA GLY A 131 5.91 30.46 -2.37
C GLY A 131 6.73 29.63 -1.36
N LEU A 132 6.19 28.50 -0.86
CA LEU A 132 6.99 27.51 -0.14
C LEU A 132 8.03 26.90 -1.08
N LEU A 133 9.15 26.51 -0.51
CA LEU A 133 10.28 25.98 -1.28
C LEU A 133 10.83 24.72 -0.65
N SER A 134 11.38 23.82 -1.48
CA SER A 134 12.16 22.69 -0.95
C SER A 134 13.29 23.19 -0.05
N GLY A 135 13.50 22.53 1.09
CA GLY A 135 14.43 22.87 2.15
C GLY A 135 13.91 23.87 3.19
N ASP A 136 12.70 24.40 3.05
CA ASP A 136 12.06 25.14 4.12
C ASP A 136 11.85 24.24 5.34
N ARG A 137 12.18 24.74 6.53
CA ARG A 137 11.97 24.03 7.79
C ARG A 137 10.70 24.54 8.44
N ILE A 138 9.69 23.68 8.57
CA ILE A 138 8.41 24.05 9.17
C ILE A 138 8.59 24.06 10.68
N ILE A 139 8.45 25.23 11.27
CA ILE A 139 8.60 25.44 12.71
C ILE A 139 7.25 25.33 13.41
N GLN A 140 6.19 25.88 12.78
CA GLN A 140 4.87 25.97 13.38
C GLN A 140 3.79 25.84 12.32
N VAL A 141 2.67 25.24 12.69
CA VAL A 141 1.43 25.14 11.89
C VAL A 141 0.29 25.71 12.72
N ASP A 142 -0.36 26.76 12.21
CA ASP A 142 -1.31 27.60 12.97
C ASP A 142 -0.70 28.03 14.31
N ASP A 143 -1.34 27.74 15.42
CA ASP A 143 -0.86 28.10 16.77
C ASP A 143 0.06 27.03 17.40
N ARG A 144 0.33 25.92 16.68
CA ARG A 144 1.09 24.79 17.22
C ARG A 144 2.52 24.74 16.71
N VAL A 145 3.49 24.89 17.61
CA VAL A 145 4.91 24.63 17.33
C VAL A 145 5.09 23.11 17.17
N ILE A 146 5.75 22.69 16.07
CA ILE A 146 5.99 21.28 15.75
C ILE A 146 7.49 20.91 15.66
N ALA A 147 8.38 21.91 15.56
CA ALA A 147 9.82 21.68 15.54
C ALA A 147 10.38 21.62 16.96
N GLY A 148 11.23 20.62 17.25
CA GLY A 148 11.87 20.46 18.57
C GLY A 148 10.90 20.00 19.68
N THR A 149 9.72 19.47 19.33
CA THR A 149 8.66 19.10 20.29
C THR A 149 8.34 17.60 20.30
N GLN A 150 9.14 16.79 19.58
CA GLN A 150 8.90 15.35 19.38
C GLN A 150 7.50 15.05 18.83
N THR A 151 6.94 15.98 18.05
CA THR A 151 5.63 15.79 17.42
C THR A 151 5.72 14.66 16.39
N PRO A 152 4.89 13.58 16.51
CA PRO A 152 4.90 12.48 15.55
C PRO A 152 4.60 12.97 14.13
N GLN A 153 5.26 12.37 13.12
CA GLN A 153 5.11 12.75 11.72
C GLN A 153 3.65 12.68 11.25
N ASP A 154 2.88 11.68 11.68
CA ASP A 154 1.45 11.55 11.36
C ASP A 154 0.63 12.74 11.90
N THR A 155 1.02 13.26 13.07
CA THR A 155 0.38 14.45 13.62
C THR A 155 0.73 15.69 12.79
N MET A 156 1.98 15.83 12.34
CA MET A 156 2.38 16.92 11.44
C MET A 156 1.59 16.84 10.12
N VAL A 157 1.43 15.63 9.54
CA VAL A 157 0.61 15.41 8.34
C VAL A 157 -0.83 15.84 8.59
N ARG A 158 -1.45 15.41 9.70
CA ARG A 158 -2.85 15.79 10.03
C ARG A 158 -3.06 17.29 10.20
N LEU A 159 -2.10 18.00 10.76
CA LEU A 159 -2.17 19.46 10.90
C LEU A 159 -2.14 20.17 9.54
N MET A 160 -1.38 19.66 8.58
CA MET A 160 -1.23 20.24 7.24
C MET A 160 -2.32 19.80 6.28
N LYS A 161 -2.83 18.54 6.38
CA LYS A 161 -4.03 18.08 5.67
C LYS A 161 -5.29 18.79 6.20
N GLY A 162 -6.36 18.72 5.45
CA GLY A 162 -7.68 19.20 5.86
C GLY A 162 -8.52 19.63 4.67
N LYS A 163 -9.81 19.82 4.90
CA LYS A 163 -10.83 20.06 3.87
C LYS A 163 -10.44 21.18 2.92
N ARG A 164 -10.61 20.96 1.63
CA ARG A 164 -10.41 21.94 0.54
C ARG A 164 -11.07 23.27 0.87
N GLY A 165 -10.38 24.36 0.58
CA GLY A 165 -10.85 25.72 0.83
C GLY A 165 -10.62 26.23 2.25
N THR A 166 -10.25 25.37 3.21
CA THR A 166 -9.84 25.83 4.55
C THR A 166 -8.42 26.42 4.51
N LYS A 167 -8.14 27.35 5.41
CA LYS A 167 -6.83 28.00 5.50
C LYS A 167 -5.99 27.37 6.61
N VAL A 168 -4.69 27.38 6.43
CA VAL A 168 -3.68 27.02 7.42
C VAL A 168 -2.52 27.99 7.31
N MET A 169 -1.97 28.41 8.45
CA MET A 169 -0.79 29.26 8.52
C MET A 169 0.44 28.40 8.76
N ILE A 170 1.42 28.45 7.85
CA ILE A 170 2.68 27.72 7.97
C ILE A 170 3.80 28.72 8.25
N TYR A 171 4.54 28.50 9.33
CA TYR A 171 5.71 29.29 9.67
C TYR A 171 6.97 28.48 9.37
N VAL A 172 7.84 29.03 8.55
CA VAL A 172 9.06 28.32 8.15
C VAL A 172 10.32 29.11 8.48
N LYS A 173 11.38 28.40 8.80
CA LYS A 173 12.74 28.90 8.81
C LYS A 173 13.39 28.54 7.47
N ARG A 174 13.79 29.56 6.72
CA ARG A 174 14.51 29.41 5.44
C ARG A 174 15.97 29.82 5.64
N GLU A 175 16.88 29.06 5.06
CA GLU A 175 18.30 29.38 5.13
C GLU A 175 18.58 30.73 4.46
N GLY A 176 19.44 31.54 5.13
CA GLY A 176 19.75 32.89 4.66
C GLY A 176 18.70 33.96 5.01
N VAL A 177 17.58 33.59 5.65
CA VAL A 177 16.56 34.55 6.11
C VAL A 177 16.53 34.57 7.64
N PRO A 178 16.80 35.73 8.30
CA PRO A 178 16.87 35.84 9.76
C PRO A 178 15.55 35.48 10.46
N ASP A 179 14.43 35.94 9.92
CA ASP A 179 13.11 35.81 10.51
C ASP A 179 12.34 34.61 10.00
N LEU A 180 11.29 34.19 10.72
CA LEU A 180 10.33 33.19 10.25
C LEU A 180 9.46 33.81 9.15
N ILE A 181 9.33 33.08 8.05
CA ILE A 181 8.45 33.43 6.95
C ILE A 181 7.08 32.80 7.20
N GLN A 182 6.02 33.58 7.01
CA GLN A 182 4.64 33.15 7.19
C GLN A 182 3.99 32.89 5.83
N PHE A 183 3.37 31.73 5.68
CA PHE A 183 2.65 31.35 4.46
C PHE A 183 1.18 31.04 4.79
N PRO A 184 0.24 31.94 4.47
CA PRO A 184 -1.18 31.63 4.52
C PRO A 184 -1.54 30.73 3.32
N ILE A 185 -1.77 29.46 3.56
CA ILE A 185 -2.06 28.49 2.52
C ILE A 185 -3.53 28.11 2.58
N THR A 186 -4.23 28.21 1.44
CA THR A 186 -5.58 27.64 1.29
C THR A 186 -5.43 26.22 0.79
N ARG A 187 -5.89 25.23 1.58
CA ARG A 187 -5.84 23.81 1.21
C ARG A 187 -6.58 23.56 -0.07
N GLY A 188 -6.02 22.72 -0.92
CA GLY A 188 -6.56 22.34 -2.23
C GLY A 188 -6.36 20.87 -2.53
N VAL A 189 -6.83 20.45 -3.69
CA VAL A 189 -6.54 19.09 -4.19
C VAL A 189 -5.06 19.02 -4.55
N ILE A 190 -4.40 18.03 -3.98
CA ILE A 190 -3.03 17.69 -4.27
C ILE A 190 -3.06 16.46 -5.19
N PRO A 191 -2.70 16.58 -6.47
CA PRO A 191 -2.68 15.44 -7.35
C PRO A 191 -1.61 14.44 -6.86
N VAL A 192 -1.96 13.18 -6.85
CA VAL A 192 -1.04 12.09 -6.60
C VAL A 192 -0.99 11.27 -7.88
N ASN A 193 0.08 11.46 -8.65
CA ASN A 193 0.26 10.72 -9.89
C ASN A 193 0.44 9.23 -9.60
N SER A 194 -0.07 8.41 -10.49
CA SER A 194 0.13 6.97 -10.50
C SER A 194 1.40 6.60 -11.27
N VAL A 195 1.67 7.35 -12.35
CA VAL A 195 2.91 7.25 -13.13
C VAL A 195 3.96 8.15 -12.46
N ASP A 196 4.94 7.51 -11.81
CA ASP A 196 6.03 8.23 -11.12
C ASP A 196 6.96 8.88 -12.13
N VAL A 197 7.30 8.16 -13.22
CA VAL A 197 8.22 8.61 -14.26
C VAL A 197 7.98 7.88 -15.57
N ALA A 198 8.27 8.55 -16.69
CA ALA A 198 8.27 7.96 -18.02
C ALA A 198 9.40 8.58 -18.86
N PHE A 199 10.35 7.78 -19.33
CA PHE A 199 11.47 8.24 -20.15
C PHE A 199 12.02 7.13 -21.04
N MET A 200 12.85 7.49 -22.03
CA MET A 200 13.54 6.54 -22.90
C MET A 200 14.82 6.00 -22.23
N LEU A 201 14.94 4.67 -22.10
CA LEU A 201 16.17 4.01 -21.64
C LEU A 201 17.27 4.02 -22.71
N ASN A 202 16.85 3.88 -23.98
CA ASN A 202 17.66 4.01 -25.19
C ASN A 202 16.77 4.50 -26.35
N ASP A 203 17.28 4.52 -27.57
CA ASP A 203 16.58 5.08 -28.75
C ASP A 203 15.24 4.38 -29.05
N THR A 204 15.01 3.15 -28.58
CA THR A 204 13.82 2.35 -28.91
C THR A 204 13.07 1.81 -27.70
N THR A 205 13.66 1.83 -26.52
CA THR A 205 13.11 1.24 -25.30
C THR A 205 12.68 2.34 -24.33
N GLY A 206 11.37 2.42 -24.08
CA GLY A 206 10.78 3.30 -23.07
C GLY A 206 10.68 2.59 -21.71
N TYR A 207 10.65 3.39 -20.65
CA TYR A 207 10.41 2.93 -19.28
C TYR A 207 9.28 3.75 -18.68
N ILE A 208 8.32 3.05 -18.04
CA ILE A 208 7.25 3.66 -17.26
C ILE A 208 7.20 2.96 -15.90
N LYS A 209 7.29 3.73 -14.81
CA LYS A 209 7.03 3.23 -13.45
C LYS A 209 5.65 3.64 -13.00
N LEU A 210 4.88 2.63 -12.57
CA LEU A 210 3.55 2.79 -12.02
C LEU A 210 3.56 2.40 -10.53
N SER A 211 3.28 3.34 -9.63
CA SER A 211 3.30 3.12 -8.18
C SER A 211 1.98 2.64 -7.60
N LYS A 212 0.85 2.92 -8.27
CA LYS A 212 -0.49 2.49 -7.86
C LYS A 212 -1.49 2.48 -9.01
N PHE A 213 -2.65 1.86 -8.79
CA PHE A 213 -3.80 1.92 -9.69
C PHE A 213 -4.87 2.88 -9.13
N ALA A 214 -4.64 4.19 -9.26
CA ALA A 214 -5.59 5.23 -8.89
C ALA A 214 -6.55 5.55 -10.05
N LYS A 215 -7.58 6.35 -9.79
CA LYS A 215 -8.61 6.70 -10.79
C LYS A 215 -8.08 7.37 -12.05
N SER A 216 -6.95 8.07 -11.96
CA SER A 216 -6.29 8.77 -13.08
C SER A 216 -5.29 7.91 -13.85
N THR A 217 -4.96 6.70 -13.37
CA THR A 217 -3.85 5.87 -13.86
C THR A 217 -3.89 5.62 -15.37
N TYR A 218 -5.04 5.25 -15.90
CA TYR A 218 -5.17 4.95 -17.32
C TYR A 218 -4.83 6.15 -18.21
N LEU A 219 -5.33 7.33 -17.86
CA LEU A 219 -5.05 8.55 -18.62
C LEU A 219 -3.59 8.99 -18.50
N GLU A 220 -3.00 8.86 -17.31
CA GLU A 220 -1.58 9.15 -17.08
C GLU A 220 -0.69 8.21 -17.89
N PHE A 221 -1.01 6.91 -17.86
CA PHE A 221 -0.30 5.91 -18.66
C PHE A 221 -0.39 6.19 -20.16
N LEU A 222 -1.58 6.46 -20.70
CA LEU A 222 -1.75 6.78 -22.12
C LEU A 222 -0.92 8.00 -22.53
N LYS A 223 -0.95 9.06 -21.72
CA LYS A 223 -0.15 10.26 -21.98
C LYS A 223 1.34 9.93 -21.99
N ALA A 224 1.82 9.16 -21.04
CA ALA A 224 3.21 8.72 -20.95
C ALA A 224 3.61 7.85 -22.16
N ALA A 225 2.81 6.82 -22.47
CA ALA A 225 3.08 5.90 -23.57
C ALA A 225 3.09 6.60 -24.94
N LEU A 226 2.14 7.50 -25.20
CA LEU A 226 2.10 8.29 -26.42
C LEU A 226 3.34 9.20 -26.52
N GLY A 227 3.71 9.88 -25.44
CA GLY A 227 4.90 10.74 -25.42
C GLY A 227 6.21 9.96 -25.68
N LEU A 228 6.31 8.70 -25.24
CA LEU A 228 7.44 7.83 -25.54
C LEU A 228 7.39 7.32 -26.99
N ARG A 229 6.21 7.01 -27.53
CA ARG A 229 6.05 6.64 -28.95
C ARG A 229 6.50 7.75 -29.88
N ASP A 230 6.16 9.00 -29.57
CA ASP A 230 6.60 10.17 -30.34
C ASP A 230 8.14 10.32 -30.33
N GLN A 231 8.81 9.77 -29.28
CA GLN A 231 10.27 9.71 -29.20
C GLN A 231 10.88 8.46 -29.86
N GLY A 232 10.07 7.57 -30.42
CA GLY A 232 10.56 6.39 -31.14
C GLY A 232 10.45 5.08 -30.39
N MET A 233 9.72 5.03 -29.26
CA MET A 233 9.55 3.78 -28.48
C MET A 233 8.90 2.68 -29.32
N ARG A 234 9.52 1.49 -29.28
CA ARG A 234 9.03 0.24 -29.87
C ARG A 234 8.95 -0.90 -28.85
N ARG A 235 9.62 -0.74 -27.70
CA ARG A 235 9.64 -1.66 -26.56
C ARG A 235 9.38 -0.86 -25.30
N LEU A 236 8.53 -1.39 -24.42
CA LEU A 236 8.21 -0.78 -23.12
C LEU A 236 8.66 -1.70 -21.99
N VAL A 237 9.43 -1.15 -21.07
CA VAL A 237 9.67 -1.72 -19.74
C VAL A 237 8.67 -1.09 -18.79
N PHE A 238 7.69 -1.88 -18.36
CA PHE A 238 6.62 -1.42 -17.46
C PHE A 238 6.88 -1.92 -16.04
N ASP A 239 7.24 -1.02 -15.15
CA ASP A 239 7.67 -1.35 -13.79
C ASP A 239 6.50 -1.26 -12.80
N LEU A 240 6.08 -2.42 -12.29
CA LEU A 240 5.07 -2.61 -11.26
C LEU A 240 5.66 -3.01 -9.90
N ARG A 241 6.98 -2.95 -9.73
CA ARG A 241 7.62 -3.26 -8.44
C ARG A 241 7.12 -2.29 -7.36
N ASP A 242 6.82 -2.82 -6.19
CA ASP A 242 6.28 -2.09 -5.02
C ASP A 242 4.88 -1.47 -5.24
N ASN A 243 4.19 -1.86 -6.31
CA ASN A 243 2.83 -1.41 -6.59
C ASN A 243 1.82 -2.38 -5.96
N THR A 244 1.20 -1.97 -4.86
CA THR A 244 0.24 -2.78 -4.10
C THR A 244 -1.14 -2.92 -4.75
N GLY A 245 -1.33 -2.36 -5.95
CA GLY A 245 -2.57 -2.41 -6.71
C GLY A 245 -3.42 -1.14 -6.60
N GLY A 246 -4.72 -1.30 -6.54
CA GLY A 246 -5.70 -0.22 -6.50
C GLY A 246 -7.00 -0.59 -7.22
N TYR A 247 -7.54 0.32 -8.02
CA TYR A 247 -8.78 0.10 -8.75
C TYR A 247 -8.67 -0.98 -9.82
N LEU A 248 -9.61 -1.93 -9.78
CA LEU A 248 -9.72 -3.03 -10.72
C LEU A 248 -9.92 -2.54 -12.16
N ASP A 249 -10.83 -1.59 -12.37
CA ASP A 249 -11.15 -1.04 -13.70
C ASP A 249 -9.93 -0.43 -14.38
N GLN A 250 -9.02 0.18 -13.62
CA GLN A 250 -7.77 0.73 -14.15
C GLN A 250 -6.83 -0.38 -14.65
N ALA A 251 -6.72 -1.49 -13.93
CA ALA A 251 -5.94 -2.65 -14.39
C ALA A 251 -6.55 -3.29 -15.64
N LEU A 252 -7.88 -3.37 -15.70
CA LEU A 252 -8.59 -3.88 -16.89
C LEU A 252 -8.35 -2.99 -18.11
N MET A 253 -8.50 -1.67 -17.96
CA MET A 253 -8.24 -0.72 -19.06
C MET A 253 -6.79 -0.76 -19.52
N LEU A 254 -5.82 -0.81 -18.60
CA LEU A 254 -4.41 -0.94 -18.97
C LEU A 254 -4.13 -2.26 -19.70
N SER A 255 -4.67 -3.38 -19.20
CA SER A 255 -4.50 -4.68 -19.86
C SER A 255 -5.07 -4.69 -21.26
N ASN A 256 -6.22 -4.04 -21.46
CA ASN A 256 -6.86 -3.91 -22.77
C ASN A 256 -5.98 -3.18 -23.80
N GLU A 257 -5.09 -2.27 -23.37
CA GLU A 257 -4.18 -1.56 -24.28
C GLU A 257 -3.19 -2.48 -25.01
N PHE A 258 -2.89 -3.66 -24.43
CA PHE A 258 -1.87 -4.56 -24.94
C PHE A 258 -2.41 -5.84 -25.56
N LEU A 259 -3.66 -6.22 -25.28
CA LEU A 259 -4.23 -7.52 -25.65
C LEU A 259 -5.05 -7.44 -26.93
N GLU A 260 -5.14 -8.58 -27.64
CA GLU A 260 -5.94 -8.71 -28.84
C GLU A 260 -7.42 -8.88 -28.50
N LYS A 261 -8.29 -8.62 -29.48
CA LYS A 261 -9.73 -8.80 -29.30
C LYS A 261 -10.07 -10.24 -28.92
N GLY A 262 -10.77 -10.40 -27.81
CA GLY A 262 -11.24 -11.69 -27.32
C GLY A 262 -10.25 -12.40 -26.40
N ASP A 263 -9.07 -11.83 -26.14
CA ASP A 263 -8.18 -12.33 -25.10
C ASP A 263 -8.83 -12.10 -23.72
N LEU A 264 -8.85 -13.14 -22.91
CA LEU A 264 -9.33 -13.03 -21.54
C LEU A 264 -8.32 -12.22 -20.72
N ILE A 265 -8.79 -11.21 -20.01
CA ILE A 265 -7.97 -10.43 -19.08
C ILE A 265 -7.98 -11.10 -17.70
N VAL A 266 -9.15 -11.38 -17.19
CA VAL A 266 -9.39 -11.94 -15.86
C VAL A 266 -10.82 -12.47 -15.78
N TYR A 267 -11.07 -13.46 -14.92
CA TYR A 267 -12.43 -13.72 -14.48
C TYR A 267 -12.52 -13.69 -12.94
N MET A 268 -13.71 -13.40 -12.46
CA MET A 268 -14.00 -13.29 -11.04
C MET A 268 -15.16 -14.21 -10.69
N GLU A 269 -15.07 -14.87 -9.54
CA GLU A 269 -16.16 -15.68 -9.00
C GLU A 269 -16.15 -15.67 -7.46
N GLY A 270 -17.32 -15.82 -6.86
CA GLY A 270 -17.50 -15.87 -5.42
C GLY A 270 -18.74 -16.66 -5.03
N ARG A 271 -18.91 -16.90 -3.73
CA ARG A 271 -20.04 -17.71 -3.21
C ARG A 271 -21.39 -17.26 -3.73
N ASN A 272 -21.66 -15.95 -3.76
CA ASN A 272 -22.90 -15.34 -4.22
C ASN A 272 -22.67 -14.45 -5.45
N ARG A 273 -21.57 -14.65 -6.14
CA ARG A 273 -21.16 -13.93 -7.36
C ARG A 273 -20.86 -14.97 -8.42
N PRO A 274 -21.73 -15.14 -9.43
CA PRO A 274 -21.44 -16.05 -10.53
C PRO A 274 -20.19 -15.59 -11.27
N ARG A 275 -19.54 -16.52 -11.97
CA ARG A 275 -18.37 -16.22 -12.78
C ARG A 275 -18.67 -15.08 -13.76
N SER A 276 -17.78 -14.09 -13.77
CA SER A 276 -17.81 -12.94 -14.66
C SER A 276 -16.47 -12.81 -15.37
N ASP A 277 -16.47 -13.01 -16.69
CA ASP A 277 -15.30 -12.93 -17.55
C ASP A 277 -15.15 -11.53 -18.12
N VAL A 278 -13.91 -11.02 -18.18
CA VAL A 278 -13.57 -9.74 -18.79
C VAL A 278 -12.60 -9.98 -19.93
N PHE A 279 -13.00 -9.62 -21.14
CA PHE A 279 -12.21 -9.80 -22.36
C PHE A 279 -11.73 -8.46 -22.92
N ALA A 280 -10.58 -8.49 -23.58
CA ALA A 280 -10.07 -7.37 -24.33
C ALA A 280 -10.93 -7.10 -25.58
N ASP A 281 -11.12 -5.82 -25.91
CA ASP A 281 -11.92 -5.37 -27.05
C ASP A 281 -11.11 -5.21 -28.34
N GLY A 282 -9.78 -5.29 -28.24
CA GLY A 282 -8.83 -5.17 -29.36
C GLY A 282 -8.65 -3.76 -29.89
N LYS A 283 -9.04 -2.72 -29.15
CA LYS A 283 -8.87 -1.31 -29.53
C LYS A 283 -7.66 -0.66 -28.90
N GLY A 284 -6.90 -1.39 -28.08
CA GLY A 284 -5.73 -0.88 -27.41
C GLY A 284 -4.67 -0.33 -28.35
N SER A 285 -3.99 0.73 -27.95
CA SER A 285 -2.99 1.46 -28.74
C SER A 285 -1.57 0.90 -28.60
N CYS A 286 -1.33 -0.04 -27.70
CA CYS A 286 -0.01 -0.57 -27.37
C CYS A 286 0.19 -2.05 -27.77
N ARG A 287 -0.67 -2.59 -28.66
CA ARG A 287 -0.60 -4.00 -29.08
C ARG A 287 0.64 -4.34 -29.89
N ASP A 288 1.15 -3.38 -30.63
CA ASP A 288 2.35 -3.49 -31.50
C ASP A 288 3.67 -3.24 -30.75
N ILE A 289 3.62 -2.81 -29.50
CA ILE A 289 4.81 -2.53 -28.67
C ILE A 289 5.27 -3.81 -27.98
N ALA A 290 6.57 -4.15 -28.08
CA ALA A 290 7.15 -5.22 -27.26
C ALA A 290 7.07 -4.81 -25.76
N LEU A 291 6.68 -5.75 -24.91
CA LEU A 291 6.40 -5.46 -23.49
C LEU A 291 7.21 -6.36 -22.56
N ASP A 292 7.93 -5.75 -21.64
CA ASP A 292 8.52 -6.39 -20.48
C ASP A 292 7.90 -5.80 -19.21
N VAL A 293 7.57 -6.63 -18.25
CA VAL A 293 6.92 -6.22 -16.99
C VAL A 293 7.81 -6.56 -15.82
N LEU A 294 8.09 -5.59 -14.97
CA LEU A 294 8.88 -5.80 -13.75
C LEU A 294 7.96 -5.99 -12.56
N ILE A 295 8.16 -7.06 -11.80
CA ILE A 295 7.41 -7.37 -10.59
C ILE A 295 8.35 -7.73 -9.44
N ASN A 296 7.88 -7.54 -8.22
CA ASN A 296 8.54 -8.02 -7.00
C ASN A 296 7.50 -8.41 -5.95
N GLU A 297 7.95 -8.78 -4.76
CA GLU A 297 7.10 -9.17 -3.63
C GLU A 297 6.13 -8.08 -3.14
N GLY A 298 6.38 -6.82 -3.50
CA GLY A 298 5.48 -5.68 -3.27
C GLY A 298 4.41 -5.51 -4.35
N SER A 299 4.52 -6.20 -5.50
CA SER A 299 3.51 -6.17 -6.56
C SER A 299 2.29 -6.99 -6.15
N ALA A 300 1.12 -6.35 -6.00
CA ALA A 300 -0.07 -7.02 -5.46
C ALA A 300 -1.37 -6.62 -6.19
N SER A 301 -2.41 -7.46 -6.07
CA SER A 301 -3.79 -7.14 -6.48
C SER A 301 -3.90 -6.73 -7.96
N SER A 302 -4.27 -5.47 -8.27
CA SER A 302 -4.39 -4.95 -9.65
C SER A 302 -3.11 -5.07 -10.46
N SER A 303 -1.92 -4.97 -9.82
CA SER A 303 -0.62 -5.25 -10.46
C SER A 303 -0.52 -6.71 -10.89
N GLU A 304 -1.04 -7.64 -10.08
CA GLU A 304 -1.04 -9.07 -10.39
C GLU A 304 -2.10 -9.43 -11.42
N ILE A 305 -3.22 -8.70 -11.50
CA ILE A 305 -4.21 -8.85 -12.58
C ILE A 305 -3.55 -8.50 -13.91
N PHE A 306 -2.87 -7.35 -13.99
CA PHE A 306 -2.15 -6.95 -15.18
C PHE A 306 -1.04 -7.95 -15.55
N ALA A 307 -0.15 -8.26 -14.60
CA ALA A 307 0.97 -9.16 -14.83
C ALA A 307 0.49 -10.58 -15.24
N GLY A 308 -0.54 -11.10 -14.59
CA GLY A 308 -1.13 -12.41 -14.92
C GLY A 308 -1.82 -12.42 -16.27
N ALA A 309 -2.53 -11.35 -16.64
CA ALA A 309 -3.12 -11.22 -17.97
C ALA A 309 -2.05 -11.21 -19.07
N MET A 310 -0.94 -10.50 -18.86
CA MET A 310 0.17 -10.43 -19.81
C MET A 310 0.91 -11.77 -19.91
N GLN A 311 1.18 -12.41 -18.78
CA GLN A 311 1.91 -13.68 -18.74
C GLN A 311 1.10 -14.83 -19.37
N ASP A 312 -0.16 -14.99 -18.98
CA ASP A 312 -0.98 -16.13 -19.38
C ASP A 312 -1.44 -16.05 -20.84
N ASN A 313 -1.55 -14.84 -21.42
CA ASN A 313 -1.74 -14.62 -22.85
C ASN A 313 -0.43 -14.64 -23.67
N ASP A 314 0.71 -14.89 -23.04
CA ASP A 314 2.05 -14.84 -23.68
C ASP A 314 2.36 -13.49 -24.35
N ARG A 315 1.81 -12.39 -23.78
CA ARG A 315 1.93 -11.06 -24.35
C ARG A 315 3.18 -10.30 -23.88
N ALA A 316 3.70 -10.63 -22.71
CA ALA A 316 4.89 -9.99 -22.15
C ALA A 316 5.83 -11.02 -21.52
N THR A 317 7.09 -10.61 -21.31
CA THR A 317 8.02 -11.33 -20.44
C THR A 317 8.06 -10.63 -19.09
N LEU A 318 7.85 -11.38 -18.01
CA LEU A 318 7.89 -10.88 -16.64
C LEU A 318 9.28 -11.08 -16.04
N TYR A 319 9.83 -10.05 -15.42
CA TYR A 319 11.16 -10.05 -14.78
C TYR A 319 11.07 -9.70 -13.30
N GLY A 320 11.99 -10.25 -12.50
CA GLY A 320 12.19 -9.87 -11.10
C GLY A 320 11.91 -11.00 -10.12
N LEU A 321 11.12 -10.74 -9.08
CA LEU A 321 10.79 -11.66 -8.01
C LEU A 321 9.31 -12.02 -8.03
N ARG A 322 8.95 -13.12 -7.33
CA ARG A 322 7.55 -13.55 -7.18
C ARG A 322 6.71 -12.46 -6.50
N SER A 323 5.54 -12.18 -7.05
CA SER A 323 4.60 -11.19 -6.54
C SER A 323 3.98 -11.58 -5.18
N PHE A 324 3.19 -10.70 -4.60
CA PHE A 324 2.62 -10.84 -3.27
C PHE A 324 1.66 -12.03 -3.12
N GLY A 325 0.76 -12.23 -4.07
CA GLY A 325 -0.25 -13.29 -4.01
C GLY A 325 -1.58 -12.84 -3.40
N LYS A 326 -2.13 -11.69 -3.83
CA LYS A 326 -3.47 -11.23 -3.43
C LYS A 326 -4.45 -11.38 -4.58
N GLY A 327 -5.14 -12.52 -4.63
CA GLY A 327 -6.13 -12.88 -5.65
C GLY A 327 -7.59 -12.59 -5.25
N LEU A 328 -7.86 -11.46 -4.60
CA LEU A 328 -9.14 -11.12 -3.98
C LEU A 328 -9.78 -9.91 -4.63
N VAL A 329 -11.10 -9.96 -4.78
CA VAL A 329 -11.95 -8.82 -5.12
C VAL A 329 -12.60 -8.32 -3.83
N GLN A 330 -12.38 -7.06 -3.51
CA GLN A 330 -12.91 -6.41 -2.32
C GLN A 330 -13.87 -5.29 -2.72
N GLU A 331 -14.98 -5.17 -2.01
CA GLU A 331 -15.93 -4.08 -2.18
C GLU A 331 -16.08 -3.28 -0.88
N PRO A 332 -16.09 -1.94 -0.96
CA PRO A 332 -16.39 -1.11 0.20
C PRO A 332 -17.90 -1.08 0.44
N LEU A 333 -18.29 -1.16 1.71
CA LEU A 333 -19.63 -0.87 2.19
C LEU A 333 -19.54 0.30 3.16
N PHE A 334 -20.27 1.37 2.89
CA PHE A 334 -20.24 2.61 3.67
C PHE A 334 -21.38 2.65 4.68
N PHE A 335 -21.10 3.07 5.89
CA PHE A 335 -22.10 3.35 6.92
C PHE A 335 -22.42 4.85 6.96
N SER A 336 -23.57 5.19 7.53
CA SER A 336 -24.08 6.56 7.58
C SER A 336 -23.25 7.51 8.48
N ASP A 337 -22.42 6.97 9.36
CA ASP A 337 -21.51 7.70 10.24
C ASP A 337 -20.16 8.01 9.59
N GLY A 338 -19.96 7.57 8.33
CA GLY A 338 -18.73 7.73 7.56
C GLY A 338 -17.72 6.60 7.73
N SER A 339 -17.96 5.65 8.65
CA SER A 339 -17.18 4.42 8.73
C SER A 339 -17.58 3.44 7.63
N GLY A 340 -16.87 2.33 7.50
CA GLY A 340 -17.24 1.31 6.52
C GLY A 340 -16.47 0.01 6.70
N ILE A 341 -16.81 -0.95 5.87
CA ILE A 341 -16.06 -2.20 5.77
C ILE A 341 -15.56 -2.39 4.35
N ARG A 342 -14.36 -2.91 4.22
CA ARG A 342 -13.84 -3.46 2.96
C ARG A 342 -13.96 -4.97 3.04
N LEU A 343 -14.89 -5.54 2.29
CA LEU A 343 -15.23 -6.96 2.37
C LEU A 343 -14.73 -7.71 1.13
N THR A 344 -14.09 -8.85 1.34
CA THR A 344 -13.77 -9.80 0.27
C THR A 344 -15.03 -10.49 -0.21
N VAL A 345 -15.39 -10.28 -1.49
CA VAL A 345 -16.65 -10.79 -2.09
C VAL A 345 -16.43 -11.84 -3.16
N ALA A 346 -15.23 -11.90 -3.76
CA ALA A 346 -14.87 -12.85 -4.80
C ALA A 346 -13.36 -13.10 -4.84
N ARG A 347 -12.95 -14.16 -5.57
CA ARG A 347 -11.57 -14.37 -6.02
C ARG A 347 -11.48 -14.04 -7.49
N TYR A 348 -10.31 -13.57 -7.92
CA TYR A 348 -10.04 -13.46 -9.34
C TYR A 348 -9.06 -14.54 -9.80
N HIS A 349 -9.20 -14.87 -11.07
CA HIS A 349 -8.41 -15.88 -11.77
C HIS A 349 -7.83 -15.29 -13.04
N THR A 350 -6.59 -15.60 -13.31
CA THR A 350 -5.90 -15.19 -14.54
C THR A 350 -6.42 -15.96 -15.75
N PRO A 351 -6.04 -15.61 -16.98
CA PRO A 351 -6.52 -16.28 -18.19
C PRO A 351 -6.29 -17.80 -18.23
N SER A 352 -5.22 -18.31 -17.62
CA SER A 352 -4.97 -19.77 -17.50
C SER A 352 -5.93 -20.48 -16.53
N GLY A 353 -6.73 -19.74 -15.78
CA GLY A 353 -7.65 -20.27 -14.77
C GLY A 353 -7.09 -20.34 -13.34
N ARG A 354 -5.82 -20.02 -13.13
CA ARG A 354 -5.20 -20.06 -11.81
C ARG A 354 -5.67 -18.92 -10.90
N CYS A 355 -6.01 -19.25 -9.66
CA CYS A 355 -6.14 -18.28 -8.59
C CYS A 355 -4.76 -18.09 -7.96
N ILE A 356 -4.30 -16.86 -7.89
CA ILE A 356 -2.96 -16.54 -7.36
C ILE A 356 -2.94 -16.27 -5.86
N GLN A 357 -4.13 -16.31 -5.21
CA GLN A 357 -4.25 -16.05 -3.78
C GLN A 357 -3.38 -17.01 -2.96
N LYS A 358 -2.45 -16.46 -2.18
CA LYS A 358 -1.67 -17.26 -1.24
C LYS A 358 -2.55 -17.79 -0.10
N PRO A 359 -2.25 -18.97 0.47
CA PRO A 359 -3.03 -19.54 1.58
C PRO A 359 -3.06 -18.61 2.80
N TYR A 360 -4.19 -18.59 3.51
CA TYR A 360 -4.28 -17.96 4.82
C TYR A 360 -3.66 -18.88 5.87
N GLY A 361 -2.63 -18.42 6.56
CA GLY A 361 -1.98 -19.10 7.66
C GLY A 361 -1.78 -18.17 8.83
N GLU A 362 -1.35 -18.71 9.98
CA GLU A 362 -1.02 -17.90 11.17
C GLU A 362 0.04 -16.84 10.87
N ASP A 363 0.94 -17.14 9.92
CA ASP A 363 2.05 -16.27 9.52
C ASP A 363 1.78 -15.45 8.25
N TYR A 364 0.51 -15.24 7.88
CA TYR A 364 0.16 -14.54 6.63
C TYR A 364 0.86 -13.19 6.46
N GLY A 365 0.96 -12.41 7.55
CA GLY A 365 1.65 -11.11 7.57
C GLY A 365 3.17 -11.20 7.47
N TYR A 366 3.74 -12.34 7.84
CA TYR A 366 5.20 -12.58 7.82
C TYR A 366 5.68 -13.34 6.59
N ASP A 367 4.78 -13.71 5.67
CA ASP A 367 5.09 -14.52 4.47
C ASP A 367 6.29 -13.97 3.66
N ILE A 368 6.37 -12.65 3.44
CA ILE A 368 7.49 -12.04 2.70
C ILE A 368 8.80 -12.22 3.48
N TYR A 369 8.76 -12.07 4.80
CA TYR A 369 9.94 -12.29 5.64
C TYR A 369 10.38 -13.76 5.63
N GLU A 370 9.42 -14.69 5.70
CA GLU A 370 9.69 -16.12 5.57
C GLU A 370 10.28 -16.47 4.19
N ARG A 371 9.77 -15.89 3.10
CA ARG A 371 10.37 -16.04 1.76
C ARG A 371 11.82 -15.60 1.73
N TYR A 372 12.12 -14.47 2.38
CA TYR A 372 13.50 -13.97 2.50
C TYR A 372 14.38 -14.94 3.30
N LEU A 373 13.94 -15.43 4.46
CA LEU A 373 14.68 -16.37 5.31
C LEU A 373 14.95 -17.71 4.60
N HIS A 374 14.01 -18.19 3.80
CA HIS A 374 14.17 -19.43 3.04
C HIS A 374 14.96 -19.27 1.73
N GLY A 375 15.50 -18.06 1.46
CA GLY A 375 16.34 -17.79 0.30
C GLY A 375 15.60 -17.60 -1.02
N GLU A 376 14.27 -17.44 -0.98
CA GLU A 376 13.47 -17.26 -2.21
C GLU A 376 13.86 -16.00 -2.99
N MET A 377 14.30 -14.94 -2.30
CA MET A 377 14.76 -13.72 -2.96
C MET A 377 16.14 -13.89 -3.66
N MET A 378 16.84 -15.01 -3.41
CA MET A 378 18.17 -15.29 -3.92
C MET A 378 18.21 -16.39 -4.98
N SER A 379 17.24 -17.31 -4.97
CA SER A 379 17.23 -18.45 -5.87
C SER A 379 15.80 -18.84 -6.26
N VAL A 380 15.60 -19.04 -7.56
CA VAL A 380 14.34 -19.55 -8.10
C VAL A 380 14.00 -20.94 -7.56
N ASP A 381 15.00 -21.78 -7.29
CA ASP A 381 14.81 -23.15 -6.77
C ASP A 381 14.25 -23.15 -5.33
N SER A 382 14.35 -22.02 -4.64
CA SER A 382 13.77 -21.85 -3.30
C SER A 382 12.27 -21.49 -3.31
N ILE A 383 11.70 -21.21 -4.49
CA ILE A 383 10.28 -20.91 -4.64
C ILE A 383 9.48 -22.19 -4.42
N LYS A 384 8.71 -22.24 -3.33
CA LYS A 384 7.81 -23.37 -3.08
C LYS A 384 6.58 -23.26 -3.97
N VAL A 385 6.38 -24.22 -4.86
CA VAL A 385 5.20 -24.33 -5.71
C VAL A 385 4.32 -25.50 -5.27
N ASN A 386 3.03 -25.42 -5.57
CA ASN A 386 2.11 -26.54 -5.37
C ASN A 386 1.81 -27.20 -6.73
N ASP A 387 2.34 -28.39 -6.96
CA ASP A 387 2.17 -29.11 -8.23
C ASP A 387 0.70 -29.46 -8.55
N THR A 388 -0.19 -29.44 -7.56
CA THR A 388 -1.63 -29.62 -7.79
C THR A 388 -2.29 -28.36 -8.37
N LEU A 389 -1.60 -27.21 -8.33
CA LEU A 389 -2.05 -25.93 -8.86
C LEU A 389 -1.23 -25.52 -10.10
N LYS A 390 -0.88 -26.50 -10.92
CA LYS A 390 -0.19 -26.31 -12.19
C LYS A 390 -1.18 -25.99 -13.30
N PHE A 391 -0.89 -24.94 -14.06
CA PHE A 391 -1.66 -24.45 -15.19
C PHE A 391 -0.75 -24.18 -16.38
N GLU A 392 -1.33 -23.89 -17.53
CA GLU A 392 -0.59 -23.59 -18.75
C GLU A 392 -1.02 -22.24 -19.32
N THR A 393 -0.06 -21.46 -19.82
CA THR A 393 -0.32 -20.27 -20.60
C THR A 393 -0.88 -20.63 -21.98
N ARG A 394 -1.25 -19.65 -22.77
CA ARG A 394 -1.75 -19.86 -24.13
C ARG A 394 -0.80 -20.65 -25.03
N SER A 395 0.52 -20.46 -24.89
CA SER A 395 1.55 -21.21 -25.64
C SER A 395 1.98 -22.53 -24.98
N GLY A 396 1.36 -22.95 -23.87
CA GLY A 396 1.69 -24.16 -23.14
C GLY A 396 2.86 -24.06 -22.17
N ARG A 397 3.27 -22.82 -21.76
CA ARG A 397 4.25 -22.64 -20.69
C ARG A 397 3.61 -22.96 -19.34
N THR A 398 4.33 -23.65 -18.47
CA THR A 398 3.85 -23.96 -17.13
C THR A 398 3.86 -22.72 -16.23
N VAL A 399 2.74 -22.51 -15.55
CA VAL A 399 2.56 -21.47 -14.51
C VAL A 399 1.85 -22.07 -13.30
N TYR A 400 2.01 -21.46 -12.13
CA TYR A 400 1.47 -21.99 -10.87
C TYR A 400 0.50 -21.01 -10.22
N GLY A 401 -0.52 -21.53 -9.54
CA GLY A 401 -1.44 -20.79 -8.70
C GLY A 401 -1.10 -20.88 -7.22
N GLY A 402 -1.88 -20.19 -6.38
CA GLY A 402 -1.83 -20.33 -4.92
C GLY A 402 -0.67 -19.60 -4.22
N GLY A 403 0.03 -18.68 -4.90
CA GLY A 403 1.18 -18.04 -4.26
C GLY A 403 1.76 -16.84 -4.99
N GLY A 404 0.94 -16.06 -5.70
CA GLY A 404 1.39 -14.93 -6.51
C GLY A 404 1.82 -15.34 -7.93
N ILE A 405 2.35 -14.39 -8.66
CA ILE A 405 2.88 -14.54 -10.02
C ILE A 405 4.40 -14.76 -9.93
N ILE A 406 4.87 -15.90 -10.45
CA ILE A 406 6.30 -16.18 -10.60
C ILE A 406 6.76 -15.54 -11.91
N PRO A 407 7.83 -14.73 -11.94
CA PRO A 407 8.32 -14.12 -13.17
C PRO A 407 8.88 -15.15 -14.14
N ASP A 408 8.85 -14.85 -15.43
CA ASP A 408 9.44 -15.70 -16.48
C ASP A 408 10.97 -15.70 -16.41
N VAL A 409 11.53 -14.56 -16.01
CA VAL A 409 12.97 -14.36 -15.78
C VAL A 409 13.15 -13.94 -14.33
N PHE A 410 13.56 -14.89 -13.50
CA PHE A 410 13.88 -14.62 -12.12
C PHE A 410 15.19 -13.82 -12.03
N VAL A 411 15.14 -12.68 -11.33
CA VAL A 411 16.32 -11.85 -11.09
C VAL A 411 16.49 -11.70 -9.59
N PRO A 412 17.50 -12.36 -8.99
CA PRO A 412 17.72 -12.33 -7.55
C PRO A 412 18.12 -10.95 -7.05
N LEU A 413 17.95 -10.71 -5.76
CA LEU A 413 18.51 -9.51 -5.12
C LEU A 413 20.02 -9.46 -5.31
N ASP A 414 20.55 -8.33 -5.74
CA ASP A 414 22.00 -8.14 -5.88
C ASP A 414 22.65 -7.95 -4.50
N THR A 415 23.25 -9.00 -4.00
CA THR A 415 24.02 -8.98 -2.75
C THR A 415 25.51 -8.78 -2.98
N THR A 416 25.98 -8.77 -4.22
CA THR A 416 27.41 -8.68 -4.55
C THR A 416 28.03 -7.35 -4.16
N ARG A 417 27.22 -6.29 -4.13
CA ARG A 417 27.60 -4.93 -3.71
C ARG A 417 27.26 -4.61 -2.26
N TYR A 418 26.71 -5.59 -1.51
CA TYR A 418 26.32 -5.36 -0.12
C TYR A 418 27.48 -5.58 0.84
N THR A 419 27.81 -4.57 1.64
CA THR A 419 28.81 -4.62 2.71
C THR A 419 28.17 -4.24 4.04
N GLU A 420 28.84 -4.53 5.16
CA GLU A 420 28.37 -4.09 6.48
C GLU A 420 28.33 -2.56 6.58
N PHE A 421 29.29 -1.87 5.93
CA PHE A 421 29.27 -0.41 5.82
C PHE A 421 28.00 0.10 5.13
N LEU A 422 27.64 -0.43 3.97
CA LEU A 422 26.39 -0.07 3.28
C LEU A 422 25.17 -0.36 4.16
N GLY A 423 25.15 -1.52 4.84
CA GLY A 423 24.06 -1.86 5.76
C GLY A 423 23.92 -0.87 6.91
N LYS A 424 25.02 -0.39 7.50
CA LYS A 424 25.01 0.66 8.53
C LYS A 424 24.52 2.00 7.96
N CYS A 425 24.96 2.37 6.76
CA CYS A 425 24.51 3.57 6.07
C CYS A 425 23.01 3.54 5.80
N ASN A 426 22.47 2.40 5.33
CA ASN A 426 21.03 2.23 5.06
C ASN A 426 20.20 2.32 6.35
N ARG A 427 20.58 1.62 7.42
CA ARG A 427 19.87 1.67 8.71
C ARG A 427 19.76 3.08 9.29
N GLN A 428 20.77 3.92 9.05
CA GLN A 428 20.79 5.31 9.51
C GLN A 428 20.34 6.32 8.44
N SER A 429 19.97 5.86 7.23
CA SER A 429 19.56 6.69 6.08
C SER A 429 20.61 7.75 5.73
N LEU A 430 21.91 7.41 5.80
CA LEU A 430 23.00 8.37 5.64
C LEU A 430 23.05 8.96 4.23
N GLN A 431 22.73 8.17 3.19
CA GLN A 431 22.67 8.63 1.80
C GLN A 431 21.65 9.76 1.65
N VAL A 432 20.44 9.57 2.21
CA VAL A 432 19.35 10.58 2.17
C VAL A 432 19.75 11.85 2.91
N LYS A 433 20.28 11.69 4.14
CA LYS A 433 20.68 12.83 4.97
C LYS A 433 21.81 13.64 4.34
N TYR A 434 22.80 12.95 3.77
CA TYR A 434 23.91 13.61 3.09
C TYR A 434 23.47 14.29 1.79
N ALA A 435 22.65 13.63 0.98
CA ALA A 435 22.09 14.22 -0.24
C ALA A 435 21.30 15.50 0.07
N ASN A 436 20.52 15.53 1.15
CA ASN A 436 19.84 16.73 1.60
C ASN A 436 20.81 17.85 2.02
N GLN A 437 21.93 17.53 2.69
CA GLN A 437 22.97 18.54 2.99
C GLN A 437 23.62 19.11 1.72
N VAL A 438 23.89 18.26 0.72
CA VAL A 438 24.42 18.71 -0.59
C VAL A 438 23.38 19.61 -1.27
N ALA A 439 22.12 19.18 -1.29
CA ALA A 439 21.04 19.96 -1.88
C ALA A 439 20.85 21.31 -1.18
N ASP A 440 20.90 21.36 0.13
CA ASP A 440 20.82 22.61 0.91
C ASP A 440 21.97 23.57 0.57
N ARG A 441 23.21 23.05 0.52
CA ARG A 441 24.40 23.84 0.21
C ARG A 441 24.38 24.44 -1.20
N HIS A 442 23.82 23.71 -2.15
CA HIS A 442 23.85 24.06 -3.58
C HIS A 442 22.45 24.42 -4.12
N ARG A 443 21.52 24.78 -3.26
CA ARG A 443 20.11 24.98 -3.59
C ARG A 443 19.87 25.94 -4.76
N ALA A 444 20.58 27.07 -4.78
CA ALA A 444 20.42 28.07 -5.85
C ALA A 444 20.81 27.49 -7.22
N ALA A 445 21.91 26.75 -7.30
CA ALA A 445 22.34 26.11 -8.53
C ALA A 445 21.40 25.00 -8.98
N LEU A 446 20.98 24.13 -8.04
CA LEU A 446 20.08 23.00 -8.36
C LEU A 446 18.72 23.46 -8.88
N ARG A 447 18.23 24.62 -8.48
CA ARG A 447 16.97 25.20 -8.97
C ARG A 447 16.99 25.58 -10.45
N GLU A 448 18.17 25.84 -11.02
CA GLU A 448 18.31 26.24 -12.41
C GLU A 448 18.52 25.04 -13.35
N ILE A 449 18.77 23.83 -12.81
CA ILE A 449 19.02 22.62 -13.60
C ILE A 449 17.71 22.05 -14.11
N ARG A 450 17.63 21.83 -15.45
CA ARG A 450 16.44 21.35 -16.15
C ARG A 450 16.67 20.10 -17.00
N ASP A 451 17.90 19.59 -17.06
CA ASP A 451 18.27 18.42 -17.85
C ASP A 451 19.35 17.58 -17.17
N LEU A 452 19.39 16.28 -17.46
CA LEU A 452 20.34 15.32 -16.90
C LEU A 452 21.80 15.62 -17.25
N PRO A 453 22.16 16.02 -18.50
CA PRO A 453 23.54 16.37 -18.81
C PRO A 453 24.08 17.53 -17.97
N THR A 454 23.28 18.54 -17.72
CA THR A 454 23.65 19.67 -16.85
C THR A 454 23.77 19.25 -15.40
N LEU A 455 22.84 18.40 -14.91
CA LEU A 455 22.91 17.84 -13.56
C LEU A 455 24.17 17.00 -13.37
N ASN A 456 24.49 16.12 -14.31
CA ASN A 456 25.67 15.25 -14.20
C ASN A 456 26.95 16.08 -14.16
N ARG A 457 27.13 17.07 -15.04
CA ARG A 457 28.28 17.98 -15.01
C ARG A 457 28.40 18.73 -13.68
N PHE A 458 27.28 19.18 -13.12
CA PHE A 458 27.26 19.83 -11.82
C PHE A 458 27.71 18.89 -10.70
N LEU A 459 27.18 17.65 -10.67
CA LEU A 459 27.53 16.65 -9.66
C LEU A 459 28.98 16.17 -9.79
N ASP A 460 29.52 16.09 -11.00
CA ASP A 460 30.93 15.74 -11.26
C ASP A 460 31.89 16.81 -10.72
N GLY A 461 31.43 18.06 -10.58
CA GLY A 461 32.18 19.16 -9.97
C GLY A 461 32.20 19.14 -8.44
N ILE A 462 31.52 18.19 -7.78
CA ILE A 462 31.43 18.09 -6.32
C ILE A 462 32.17 16.82 -5.84
N ASP A 463 33.02 16.95 -4.83
CA ASP A 463 33.61 15.77 -4.18
C ASP A 463 32.56 15.06 -3.29
N LEU A 464 31.60 14.34 -3.95
CA LEU A 464 30.58 13.57 -3.27
C LEU A 464 31.19 12.42 -2.46
N LYS A 465 32.27 11.80 -2.93
CA LYS A 465 32.93 10.68 -2.26
C LYS A 465 33.56 11.12 -0.93
N GLY A 466 34.44 12.10 -0.98
CA GLY A 466 35.11 12.59 0.23
C GLY A 466 34.14 13.18 1.24
N GLY A 467 33.18 13.95 0.72
CA GLY A 467 32.13 14.53 1.54
C GLY A 467 31.22 13.48 2.21
N PHE A 468 30.77 12.43 1.49
CA PHE A 468 29.99 11.36 2.06
C PHE A 468 30.77 10.57 3.14
N LEU A 469 32.00 10.21 2.86
CA LEU A 469 32.84 9.49 3.83
C LEU A 469 33.06 10.30 5.11
N ALA A 470 33.35 11.61 4.98
CA ALA A 470 33.50 12.51 6.13
C ALA A 470 32.16 12.61 6.92
N TYR A 471 31.03 12.72 6.21
CA TYR A 471 29.72 12.74 6.84
C TYR A 471 29.41 11.43 7.58
N ALA A 472 29.61 10.27 6.94
CA ALA A 472 29.38 8.96 7.55
C ALA A 472 30.27 8.77 8.80
N ALA A 473 31.54 9.16 8.74
CA ALA A 473 32.45 9.13 9.89
C ALA A 473 31.97 10.01 11.05
N SER A 474 31.40 11.19 10.76
CA SER A 474 30.81 12.05 11.79
C SER A 474 29.60 11.44 12.49
N GLN A 475 28.95 10.45 11.83
CA GLN A 475 27.83 9.67 12.38
C GLN A 475 28.30 8.32 12.99
N GLY A 476 29.62 8.14 13.15
CA GLY A 476 30.19 6.94 13.73
C GLY A 476 30.25 5.73 12.76
N VAL A 477 30.06 5.94 11.45
CA VAL A 477 30.04 4.89 10.44
C VAL A 477 31.27 5.05 9.52
N VAL A 478 32.21 4.12 9.62
CA VAL A 478 33.47 4.12 8.84
C VAL A 478 33.57 2.79 8.09
N PRO A 479 33.92 2.77 6.80
CA PRO A 479 34.12 1.54 6.06
C PRO A 479 35.36 0.79 6.54
N ALA A 480 35.26 -0.53 6.68
CA ALA A 480 36.44 -1.39 6.84
C ALA A 480 37.25 -1.45 5.52
N PRO A 481 38.54 -1.90 5.59
CA PRO A 481 39.34 -2.03 4.39
C PRO A 481 38.67 -2.85 3.30
N GLY A 482 38.56 -2.28 2.11
CA GLY A 482 37.93 -2.91 0.93
C GLY A 482 36.42 -2.69 0.79
N GLU A 483 35.67 -2.36 1.84
CA GLU A 483 34.18 -2.21 1.74
C GLU A 483 33.77 -1.07 0.80
N TRP A 484 34.49 0.04 0.80
CA TRP A 484 34.23 1.13 -0.13
C TRP A 484 34.43 0.72 -1.59
N ALA A 485 35.42 -0.13 -1.88
CA ALA A 485 35.64 -0.62 -3.25
C ALA A 485 34.47 -1.49 -3.75
N VAL A 486 33.74 -2.14 -2.84
CA VAL A 486 32.59 -3.00 -3.17
C VAL A 486 31.28 -2.20 -3.28
N SER A 487 30.97 -1.33 -2.31
CA SER A 487 29.67 -0.66 -2.22
C SER A 487 29.68 0.83 -2.55
N GLY A 488 30.87 1.42 -2.74
CA GLY A 488 31.01 2.87 -2.90
C GLY A 488 30.30 3.44 -4.13
N ASP A 489 30.38 2.76 -5.26
CA ASP A 489 29.71 3.19 -6.50
C ASP A 489 28.18 3.19 -6.32
N MET A 490 27.62 2.14 -5.69
CA MET A 490 26.19 2.09 -5.37
C MET A 490 25.78 3.27 -4.47
N ILE A 491 26.54 3.54 -3.42
CA ILE A 491 26.27 4.66 -2.52
C ILE A 491 26.31 5.99 -3.27
N LEU A 492 27.31 6.20 -4.13
CA LEU A 492 27.44 7.44 -4.91
C LEU A 492 26.30 7.63 -5.89
N VAL A 493 25.87 6.57 -6.59
CA VAL A 493 24.71 6.63 -7.48
C VAL A 493 23.45 6.97 -6.70
N GLN A 494 23.23 6.35 -5.53
CA GLN A 494 22.09 6.68 -4.65
C GLN A 494 22.13 8.16 -4.22
N VAL A 495 23.27 8.68 -3.79
CA VAL A 495 23.43 10.09 -3.41
C VAL A 495 23.17 11.01 -4.60
N ARG A 496 23.74 10.71 -5.79
CA ARG A 496 23.52 11.51 -7.02
C ARG A 496 22.05 11.57 -7.39
N ALA A 497 21.36 10.42 -7.39
CA ALA A 497 19.92 10.34 -7.68
C ALA A 497 19.10 11.17 -6.68
N LEU A 498 19.40 11.05 -5.37
CA LEU A 498 18.73 11.80 -4.32
C LEU A 498 18.98 13.31 -4.41
N VAL A 499 20.19 13.75 -4.78
CA VAL A 499 20.45 15.18 -5.07
C VAL A 499 19.68 15.63 -6.30
N GLY A 500 19.61 14.80 -7.35
CA GLY A 500 18.83 15.06 -8.57
C GLY A 500 17.35 15.29 -8.28
N ARG A 501 16.77 14.53 -7.35
CA ARG A 501 15.37 14.72 -6.91
C ARG A 501 15.10 16.11 -6.31
N ASN A 502 16.13 16.82 -5.85
CA ASN A 502 16.02 18.19 -5.35
C ASN A 502 16.13 19.27 -6.44
N THR A 503 16.17 18.88 -7.72
CA THR A 503 16.01 19.77 -8.87
C THR A 503 14.54 19.86 -9.27
N PRO A 504 14.15 20.80 -10.15
CA PRO A 504 12.80 20.85 -10.71
C PRO A 504 12.40 19.62 -11.53
N MET A 505 13.36 18.79 -11.93
CA MET A 505 13.12 17.53 -12.63
C MET A 505 12.56 16.45 -11.70
N ASN A 506 12.84 16.50 -10.38
CA ASN A 506 12.36 15.55 -9.38
C ASN A 506 12.64 14.08 -9.77
N ASP A 507 11.59 13.26 -9.94
CA ASP A 507 11.72 11.85 -10.30
C ASP A 507 12.26 11.63 -11.71
N ASP A 508 12.09 12.56 -12.63
CA ASP A 508 12.73 12.55 -13.96
C ASP A 508 14.25 12.68 -13.89
N ALA A 509 14.81 13.17 -12.77
CA ALA A 509 16.25 13.13 -12.52
C ALA A 509 16.66 11.90 -11.70
N PHE A 510 15.84 11.49 -10.74
CA PHE A 510 16.13 10.41 -9.83
C PHE A 510 16.23 9.05 -10.54
N TYR A 511 15.16 8.65 -11.24
CA TYR A 511 15.07 7.31 -11.82
C TYR A 511 16.14 7.05 -12.89
N PRO A 512 16.41 7.93 -13.87
CA PRO A 512 17.45 7.68 -14.85
C PRO A 512 18.85 7.46 -14.25
N ILE A 513 19.15 8.13 -13.12
CA ILE A 513 20.41 7.92 -12.41
C ILE A 513 20.35 6.62 -11.60
N TYR A 514 19.28 6.41 -10.82
CA TYR A 514 19.16 5.26 -9.93
C TYR A 514 19.14 3.92 -10.67
N LEU A 515 18.46 3.85 -11.82
CA LEU A 515 18.33 2.62 -12.60
C LEU A 515 19.65 2.15 -13.22
N THR A 516 20.71 2.97 -13.23
CA THR A 516 22.05 2.54 -13.66
C THR A 516 22.69 1.49 -12.75
N ILE A 517 22.15 1.26 -11.56
CA ILE A 517 22.60 0.22 -10.62
C ILE A 517 21.55 -0.89 -10.43
N ASP A 518 20.48 -0.90 -11.20
CA ASP A 518 19.37 -1.82 -11.08
C ASP A 518 19.63 -3.09 -11.91
N ASN A 519 19.89 -4.22 -11.22
CA ASN A 519 20.18 -5.49 -11.88
C ASN A 519 19.00 -6.07 -12.66
N VAL A 520 17.75 -5.69 -12.35
CA VAL A 520 16.57 -6.12 -13.11
C VAL A 520 16.52 -5.40 -14.46
N ILE A 521 16.81 -4.10 -14.48
CA ILE A 521 16.97 -3.34 -15.73
C ILE A 521 18.11 -3.92 -16.57
N ASP A 522 19.26 -4.22 -15.94
CA ASP A 522 20.38 -4.88 -16.64
C ASP A 522 19.97 -6.22 -17.27
N ALA A 523 19.16 -7.02 -16.56
CA ALA A 523 18.66 -8.29 -17.09
C ALA A 523 17.72 -8.12 -18.30
N VAL A 524 16.86 -7.10 -18.27
CA VAL A 524 15.98 -6.76 -19.39
C VAL A 524 16.79 -6.30 -20.62
N MET A 525 17.80 -5.44 -20.40
CA MET A 525 18.59 -4.87 -21.49
C MET A 525 19.56 -5.86 -22.13
N LYS A 526 20.01 -6.92 -21.40
CA LYS A 526 20.86 -7.98 -21.95
C LYS A 526 20.17 -8.93 -22.91
N LYS A 527 18.84 -8.91 -23.00
CA LYS A 527 18.06 -9.75 -23.91
C LYS A 527 18.00 -9.15 -25.35
N GLU A 528 18.52 -7.95 -25.54
CA GLU A 528 18.75 -7.38 -26.85
C GLU A 528 19.99 -7.99 -27.52
#